data_9db558b9776cf91340f41eef366a8cd7
#
_entry.id   9db558b9776cf91340f41eef366a8cd7
#
_cell.length_a   1.000
_cell.length_b   1.000
_cell.length_c   1.000
_cell.angle_alpha   90.00
_cell.angle_beta   90.00
_cell.angle_gamma   90.00
#
_symmetry.space_group_name_H-M   'P 1'
#
loop_
_entity.id
_entity.type
_entity.pdbx_description
1 polymer ?
#
loop_
_entity_poly.entity_id
_entity_poly.type
_entity_poly.pdbx_seq_one_letter_code
_entity_poly.pdbx_strand_id
1 'polypeptide(L)'
;MTSIKFELYDRTEWRDCNRTLHRLDGPAIEFKDGTKKWYFNGKLHREGGPAIERINGCKWYRFGKLHREDGPAVVWADGVNEWYLDGKLHRLDGPAMILNGHKRWYQWGELHRADGPAIEWNSGDVEWFYGGVRFNDQEDWFNILNKEDQIAYLFNMEGSK
;
A
#
# COMPACT_ATOMS: atom_id res chain seq x y z
N MET A 1 -10.87 -27.82 5.38
CA MET A 1 -10.97 -27.65 6.86
C MET A 1 -12.28 -26.96 7.16
N THR A 2 -13.10 -27.53 8.03
CA THR A 2 -14.35 -26.90 8.48
C THR A 2 -14.04 -25.90 9.57
N SER A 3 -14.56 -24.69 9.45
CA SER A 3 -14.46 -23.66 10.50
C SER A 3 -15.67 -23.74 11.44
N ILE A 4 -15.43 -23.51 12.73
CA ILE A 4 -16.43 -23.49 13.80
C ILE A 4 -16.79 -22.03 14.06
N LYS A 5 -18.08 -21.72 14.10
CA LYS A 5 -18.63 -20.39 14.37
C LYS A 5 -18.70 -20.12 15.87
N PHE A 6 -18.26 -18.94 16.29
CA PHE A 6 -18.38 -18.41 17.65
C PHE A 6 -19.09 -17.06 17.61
N GLU A 7 -20.16 -16.92 18.36
CA GLU A 7 -20.89 -15.65 18.51
C GLU A 7 -20.43 -14.94 19.78
N LEU A 8 -19.86 -13.76 19.62
CA LEU A 8 -19.40 -12.89 20.69
C LEU A 8 -20.30 -11.65 20.78
N TYR A 9 -20.15 -10.85 21.84
CA TYR A 9 -20.98 -9.68 22.05
C TYR A 9 -20.97 -8.67 20.91
N ASP A 10 -19.81 -8.40 20.34
CA ASP A 10 -19.58 -7.37 19.31
C ASP A 10 -19.29 -7.92 17.91
N ARG A 11 -19.08 -9.23 17.79
CA ARG A 11 -18.69 -9.87 16.53
C ARG A 11 -18.99 -11.35 16.48
N THR A 12 -18.95 -11.89 15.28
CA THR A 12 -18.91 -13.33 15.01
C THR A 12 -17.53 -13.72 14.50
N GLU A 13 -17.01 -14.84 14.97
CA GLU A 13 -15.71 -15.38 14.55
C GLU A 13 -15.84 -16.81 14.02
N TRP A 14 -15.00 -17.14 13.05
CA TRP A 14 -14.82 -18.51 12.55
C TRP A 14 -13.38 -18.95 12.79
N ARG A 15 -13.24 -20.13 13.40
CA ARG A 15 -11.94 -20.69 13.79
C ARG A 15 -11.84 -22.15 13.35
N ASP A 16 -10.63 -22.60 13.07
CA ASP A 16 -10.33 -24.02 12.82
C ASP A 16 -10.34 -24.85 14.12
N CYS A 17 -10.02 -26.15 14.01
CA CYS A 17 -9.92 -27.07 15.14
C CYS A 17 -8.84 -26.69 16.17
N ASN A 18 -7.85 -25.89 15.78
CA ASN A 18 -6.77 -25.37 16.64
C ASN A 18 -7.15 -23.99 17.25
N ARG A 19 -8.40 -23.54 17.11
CA ARG A 19 -8.90 -22.24 17.53
C ARG A 19 -8.25 -21.04 16.82
N THR A 20 -7.61 -21.27 15.66
CA THR A 20 -7.01 -20.23 14.85
C THR A 20 -8.07 -19.61 13.94
N LEU A 21 -8.07 -18.28 13.78
CA LEU A 21 -8.97 -17.59 12.85
C LEU A 21 -8.76 -18.12 11.43
N HIS A 22 -9.82 -18.72 10.87
CA HIS A 22 -9.79 -19.36 9.57
C HIS A 22 -11.19 -19.51 8.98
N ARG A 23 -11.40 -19.07 7.74
CA ARG A 23 -12.61 -19.34 6.96
C ARG A 23 -12.31 -19.25 5.48
N LEU A 24 -12.79 -20.24 4.69
CA LEU A 24 -12.56 -20.32 3.24
C LEU A 24 -13.67 -19.63 2.43
N ASP A 25 -14.92 -19.71 2.91
CA ASP A 25 -16.12 -19.29 2.19
C ASP A 25 -16.62 -17.89 2.58
N GLY A 26 -15.85 -17.15 3.39
CA GLY A 26 -16.26 -15.84 3.86
C GLY A 26 -15.26 -15.19 4.83
N PRO A 27 -15.63 -14.05 5.44
CA PRO A 27 -14.82 -13.44 6.46
C PRO A 27 -14.74 -14.30 7.72
N ALA A 28 -13.54 -14.42 8.30
CA ALA A 28 -13.35 -15.13 9.56
C ALA A 28 -13.74 -14.28 10.79
N ILE A 29 -13.93 -12.98 10.62
CA ILE A 29 -14.53 -12.10 11.64
C ILE A 29 -15.52 -11.16 10.94
N GLU A 30 -16.73 -11.08 11.52
CA GLU A 30 -17.74 -10.11 11.15
C GLU A 30 -18.14 -9.32 12.41
N PHE A 31 -17.84 -8.02 12.41
CA PHE A 31 -18.23 -7.11 13.48
C PHE A 31 -19.64 -6.55 13.28
N LYS A 32 -20.32 -6.17 14.37
CA LYS A 32 -21.65 -5.54 14.31
C LYS A 32 -21.66 -4.18 13.61
N ASP A 33 -20.51 -3.49 13.53
CA ASP A 33 -20.33 -2.24 12.79
C ASP A 33 -20.19 -2.44 11.26
N GLY A 34 -20.34 -3.68 10.79
CA GLY A 34 -20.18 -4.05 9.40
C GLY A 34 -18.75 -4.31 8.94
N THR A 35 -17.76 -4.11 9.81
CA THR A 35 -16.35 -4.44 9.51
C THR A 35 -16.21 -5.96 9.31
N LYS A 36 -15.55 -6.36 8.22
CA LYS A 36 -15.26 -7.75 7.89
C LYS A 36 -13.78 -7.98 7.74
N LYS A 37 -13.30 -9.13 8.23
CA LYS A 37 -11.89 -9.51 8.13
C LYS A 37 -11.75 -10.97 7.68
N TRP A 38 -10.95 -11.18 6.64
CA TRP A 38 -10.62 -12.50 6.10
C TRP A 38 -9.31 -12.99 6.67
N TYR A 39 -9.33 -14.21 7.19
CA TYR A 39 -8.15 -14.86 7.73
C TYR A 39 -7.99 -16.25 7.15
N PHE A 40 -6.78 -16.58 6.79
CA PHE A 40 -6.33 -17.92 6.42
C PHE A 40 -5.20 -18.33 7.35
N ASN A 41 -5.41 -19.42 8.12
CA ASN A 41 -4.45 -19.93 9.12
C ASN A 41 -3.90 -18.82 10.04
N GLY A 42 -4.78 -18.02 10.63
CA GLY A 42 -4.45 -16.95 11.58
C GLY A 42 -3.86 -15.68 10.98
N LYS A 43 -3.65 -15.63 9.65
CA LYS A 43 -3.10 -14.46 8.97
C LYS A 43 -4.17 -13.78 8.13
N LEU A 44 -4.21 -12.46 8.14
CA LEU A 44 -5.03 -11.70 7.20
C LEU A 44 -4.67 -12.09 5.78
N HIS A 45 -5.66 -12.59 5.04
CA HIS A 45 -5.47 -13.05 3.67
C HIS A 45 -6.82 -13.18 2.96
N ARG A 46 -6.89 -12.70 1.73
CA ARG A 46 -7.99 -12.97 0.81
C ARG A 46 -7.51 -12.91 -0.62
N GLU A 47 -7.90 -13.91 -1.42
CA GLU A 47 -7.72 -13.88 -2.86
C GLU A 47 -8.90 -13.15 -3.52
N GLY A 48 -8.62 -12.34 -4.53
CA GLY A 48 -9.64 -11.65 -5.33
C GLY A 48 -10.36 -10.49 -4.63
N GLY A 49 -9.87 -10.03 -3.44
CA GLY A 49 -10.49 -8.89 -2.74
C GLY A 49 -9.72 -8.43 -1.51
N PRO A 50 -10.19 -7.35 -0.86
CA PRO A 50 -9.59 -6.87 0.36
C PRO A 50 -9.79 -7.85 1.53
N ALA A 51 -8.74 -8.08 2.32
CA ALA A 51 -8.81 -8.91 3.53
C ALA A 51 -9.40 -8.16 4.74
N ILE A 52 -9.53 -6.84 4.66
CA ILE A 52 -10.29 -6.02 5.59
C ILE A 52 -11.21 -5.10 4.79
N GLU A 53 -12.51 -5.19 5.08
CA GLU A 53 -13.53 -4.27 4.58
C GLU A 53 -14.13 -3.48 5.75
N ARG A 54 -14.22 -2.16 5.60
CA ARG A 54 -14.85 -1.22 6.52
C ARG A 54 -15.72 -0.23 5.76
N ILE A 55 -16.61 0.45 6.44
CA ILE A 55 -17.51 1.46 5.82
C ILE A 55 -16.72 2.60 5.13
N ASN A 56 -15.54 2.94 5.66
CA ASN A 56 -14.72 4.06 5.18
C ASN A 56 -13.42 3.63 4.50
N GLY A 57 -13.26 2.36 4.12
CA GLY A 57 -12.07 1.91 3.42
C GLY A 57 -11.81 0.43 3.48
N CYS A 58 -10.79 0.01 2.76
CA CYS A 58 -10.42 -1.40 2.65
C CYS A 58 -8.92 -1.59 2.55
N LYS A 59 -8.46 -2.80 2.93
CA LYS A 59 -7.05 -3.17 2.90
C LYS A 59 -6.87 -4.57 2.34
N TRP A 60 -5.92 -4.71 1.41
CA TRP A 60 -5.51 -5.97 0.82
C TRP A 60 -4.33 -6.56 1.57
N TYR A 61 -4.46 -7.82 1.93
CA TYR A 61 -3.39 -8.57 2.60
C TYR A 61 -3.18 -9.92 1.93
N ARG A 62 -1.91 -10.30 1.79
CA ARG A 62 -1.47 -11.63 1.39
C ARG A 62 -0.62 -12.22 2.51
N PHE A 63 -1.12 -13.27 3.17
CA PHE A 63 -0.48 -13.97 4.30
C PHE A 63 0.05 -13.04 5.42
N GLY A 64 -0.78 -12.04 5.81
CA GLY A 64 -0.50 -11.10 6.91
C GLY A 64 0.28 -9.86 6.51
N LYS A 65 0.70 -9.73 5.26
CA LYS A 65 1.39 -8.55 4.73
C LYS A 65 0.46 -7.74 3.82
N LEU A 66 0.49 -6.41 3.93
CA LEU A 66 -0.16 -5.55 2.94
C LEU A 66 0.42 -5.86 1.56
N HIS A 67 -0.46 -6.21 0.61
CA HIS A 67 -0.04 -6.61 -0.72
C HIS A 67 -1.17 -6.48 -1.73
N ARG A 68 -0.90 -5.81 -2.85
CA ARG A 68 -1.77 -5.78 -4.02
C ARG A 68 -0.95 -5.40 -5.25
N GLU A 69 -1.10 -6.16 -6.36
CA GLU A 69 -0.33 -5.98 -7.60
C GLU A 69 -1.04 -5.03 -8.59
N ASP A 70 -2.38 -5.03 -8.60
CA ASP A 70 -3.22 -4.32 -9.58
C ASP A 70 -3.78 -2.98 -9.08
N GLY A 71 -3.30 -2.47 -7.93
CA GLY A 71 -3.79 -1.22 -7.36
C GLY A 71 -3.29 -0.93 -5.95
N PRO A 72 -3.85 0.07 -5.27
CA PRO A 72 -3.48 0.38 -3.89
C PRO A 72 -3.93 -0.74 -2.94
N ALA A 73 -3.03 -1.16 -2.03
CA ALA A 73 -3.32 -2.14 -1.00
C ALA A 73 -4.07 -1.54 0.20
N VAL A 74 -4.05 -0.21 0.34
CA VAL A 74 -4.86 0.55 1.32
C VAL A 74 -5.62 1.62 0.57
N VAL A 75 -6.94 1.64 0.77
CA VAL A 75 -7.85 2.64 0.20
C VAL A 75 -8.75 3.15 1.30
N TRP A 76 -8.80 4.47 1.49
CA TRP A 76 -9.71 5.13 2.40
C TRP A 76 -10.63 6.13 1.68
N ALA A 77 -11.82 6.33 2.20
CA ALA A 77 -12.82 7.23 1.62
C ALA A 77 -12.39 8.71 1.61
N ASP A 78 -11.44 9.10 2.46
CA ASP A 78 -10.83 10.44 2.52
C ASP A 78 -9.77 10.67 1.43
N GLY A 79 -9.56 9.70 0.52
CA GLY A 79 -8.64 9.81 -0.60
C GLY A 79 -7.23 9.31 -0.30
N VAL A 80 -6.98 8.76 0.88
CA VAL A 80 -5.70 8.10 1.18
C VAL A 80 -5.58 6.81 0.39
N ASN A 81 -4.54 6.70 -0.43
CA ASN A 81 -4.20 5.51 -1.20
C ASN A 81 -2.74 5.16 -0.99
N GLU A 82 -2.48 3.88 -0.69
CA GLU A 82 -1.13 3.40 -0.48
C GLU A 82 -0.91 2.08 -1.23
N TRP A 83 0.18 1.99 -1.98
CA TRP A 83 0.59 0.80 -2.74
C TRP A 83 1.64 0.02 -1.97
N TYR A 84 1.34 -1.24 -1.73
CA TYR A 84 2.24 -2.15 -1.00
C TYR A 84 2.46 -3.45 -1.78
N LEU A 85 3.73 -3.86 -1.85
CA LEU A 85 4.14 -5.21 -2.22
C LEU A 85 4.86 -5.86 -1.03
N ASP A 86 4.39 -7.02 -0.61
CA ASP A 86 4.94 -7.82 0.51
C ASP A 86 5.20 -7.03 1.80
N GLY A 87 4.32 -6.07 2.12
CA GLY A 87 4.36 -5.25 3.32
C GLY A 87 5.24 -4.01 3.22
N LYS A 88 5.82 -3.71 2.06
CA LYS A 88 6.61 -2.52 1.82
C LYS A 88 5.90 -1.58 0.84
N LEU A 89 5.93 -0.27 1.11
CA LEU A 89 5.49 0.74 0.14
C LEU A 89 6.29 0.57 -1.15
N HIS A 90 5.59 0.34 -2.27
CA HIS A 90 6.21 0.11 -3.56
C HIS A 90 5.28 0.43 -4.71
N ARG A 91 5.75 1.23 -5.66
CA ARG A 91 5.11 1.48 -6.95
C ARG A 91 6.13 2.02 -7.95
N LEU A 92 6.10 1.51 -9.21
CA LEU A 92 7.05 1.91 -10.26
C LEU A 92 6.48 3.01 -11.16
N ASP A 93 5.17 3.02 -11.39
CA ASP A 93 4.47 3.86 -12.37
C ASP A 93 3.79 5.10 -11.75
N GLY A 94 4.16 5.47 -10.53
CA GLY A 94 3.57 6.62 -9.84
C GLY A 94 3.88 6.68 -8.35
N PRO A 95 3.25 7.59 -7.61
CA PRO A 95 3.43 7.67 -6.16
C PRO A 95 2.88 6.42 -5.45
N ALA A 96 3.68 5.85 -4.56
CA ALA A 96 3.27 4.70 -3.73
C ALA A 96 2.40 5.12 -2.53
N MET A 97 2.34 6.42 -2.21
CA MET A 97 1.45 6.97 -1.20
C MET A 97 0.86 8.29 -1.69
N ILE A 98 -0.46 8.41 -1.57
CA ILE A 98 -1.21 9.65 -1.78
C ILE A 98 -1.98 9.92 -0.50
N LEU A 99 -1.75 11.10 0.11
CA LEU A 99 -2.36 11.51 1.37
C LEU A 99 -2.69 13.02 1.29
N ASN A 100 -3.97 13.38 1.31
CA ASN A 100 -4.42 14.79 1.28
C ASN A 100 -3.77 15.63 0.15
N GLY A 101 -3.59 15.03 -1.03
CA GLY A 101 -2.93 15.68 -2.17
C GLY A 101 -1.40 15.60 -2.17
N HIS A 102 -0.77 15.25 -1.04
CA HIS A 102 0.66 14.97 -1.00
C HIS A 102 0.96 13.65 -1.69
N LYS A 103 2.03 13.61 -2.47
CA LYS A 103 2.47 12.41 -3.18
C LYS A 103 3.86 12.02 -2.72
N ARG A 104 4.06 10.71 -2.53
CA ARG A 104 5.37 10.17 -2.15
C ARG A 104 5.66 8.93 -2.97
N TRP A 105 6.85 8.88 -3.56
CA TRP A 105 7.36 7.76 -4.34
C TRP A 105 8.22 6.87 -3.47
N TYR A 106 7.90 5.60 -3.46
CA TYR A 106 8.65 4.59 -2.72
C TYR A 106 8.97 3.39 -3.60
N GLN A 107 10.18 2.89 -3.48
CA GLN A 107 10.56 1.56 -3.97
C GLN A 107 11.08 0.72 -2.80
N TRP A 108 10.46 -0.43 -2.59
CA TRP A 108 10.79 -1.40 -1.53
C TRP A 108 10.85 -0.80 -0.12
N GLY A 109 10.02 0.21 0.16
CA GLY A 109 9.91 0.87 1.46
C GLY A 109 10.83 2.08 1.64
N GLU A 110 11.65 2.42 0.66
CA GLU A 110 12.53 3.57 0.68
C GLU A 110 11.99 4.68 -0.22
N LEU A 111 12.10 5.95 0.21
CA LEU A 111 11.81 7.09 -0.66
C LEU A 111 12.75 7.05 -1.86
N HIS A 112 12.17 6.95 -3.04
CA HIS A 112 12.93 6.78 -4.26
C HIS A 112 12.15 7.25 -5.48
N ARG A 113 12.76 8.10 -6.29
CA ARG A 113 12.25 8.46 -7.61
C ARG A 113 13.41 8.87 -8.51
N ALA A 114 13.48 8.30 -9.72
CA ALA A 114 14.54 8.56 -10.71
C ALA A 114 14.15 9.61 -11.74
N ASP A 115 12.85 9.94 -11.87
CA ASP A 115 12.31 10.87 -12.87
C ASP A 115 11.78 12.18 -12.27
N GLY A 116 12.11 12.48 -11.00
CA GLY A 116 11.65 13.69 -10.31
C GLY A 116 11.81 13.64 -8.79
N PRO A 117 11.26 14.62 -8.07
CA PRO A 117 11.29 14.62 -6.61
C PRO A 117 10.47 13.46 -6.05
N ALA A 118 10.98 12.80 -4.99
CA ALA A 118 10.31 11.66 -4.36
C ALA A 118 9.19 12.07 -3.39
N ILE A 119 9.10 13.35 -3.01
CA ILE A 119 7.98 13.92 -2.28
C ILE A 119 7.51 15.18 -3.00
N GLU A 120 6.22 15.25 -3.26
CA GLU A 120 5.53 16.46 -3.72
C GLU A 120 4.48 16.81 -2.68
N TRP A 121 4.64 17.98 -2.05
CA TRP A 121 3.68 18.53 -1.09
C TRP A 121 2.56 19.29 -1.80
N ASN A 122 1.39 19.33 -1.20
CA ASN A 122 0.26 20.09 -1.76
C ASN A 122 0.52 21.63 -1.80
N SER A 123 1.50 22.13 -1.02
CA SER A 123 2.01 23.49 -1.08
C SER A 123 2.78 23.82 -2.36
N GLY A 124 3.19 22.81 -3.11
CA GLY A 124 4.13 22.91 -4.23
C GLY A 124 5.60 22.67 -3.87
N ASP A 125 5.89 22.55 -2.56
CA ASP A 125 7.23 22.18 -2.11
C ASP A 125 7.58 20.74 -2.57
N VAL A 126 8.86 20.50 -2.76
CA VAL A 126 9.36 19.19 -3.21
C VAL A 126 10.60 18.75 -2.41
N GLU A 127 10.79 17.44 -2.32
CA GLU A 127 11.98 16.86 -1.70
C GLU A 127 12.55 15.74 -2.59
N TRP A 128 13.86 15.71 -2.70
CA TRP A 128 14.60 14.81 -3.57
C TRP A 128 15.18 13.64 -2.79
N PHE A 129 14.86 12.41 -3.21
CA PHE A 129 15.38 11.18 -2.63
C PHE A 129 15.69 10.14 -3.70
N TYR A 130 16.78 9.41 -3.49
CA TYR A 130 17.14 8.24 -4.31
C TYR A 130 17.70 7.15 -3.39
N GLY A 131 17.06 5.97 -3.36
CA GLY A 131 17.45 4.87 -2.48
C GLY A 131 17.43 5.23 -0.98
N GLY A 132 16.44 6.03 -0.53
CA GLY A 132 16.30 6.47 0.85
C GLY A 132 17.21 7.64 1.25
N VAL A 133 18.15 8.04 0.40
CA VAL A 133 19.06 9.17 0.65
C VAL A 133 18.40 10.47 0.21
N ARG A 134 18.40 11.48 1.09
CA ARG A 134 17.90 12.82 0.82
C ARG A 134 18.98 13.70 0.19
N PHE A 135 18.60 14.50 -0.80
CA PHE A 135 19.45 15.50 -1.45
C PHE A 135 18.93 16.90 -1.17
N ASN A 136 19.85 17.87 -1.07
CA ASN A 136 19.48 19.26 -0.76
C ASN A 136 18.76 19.94 -1.92
N ASP A 137 19.14 19.61 -3.13
CA ASP A 137 18.56 20.17 -4.35
C ASP A 137 18.54 19.14 -5.50
N GLN A 138 18.02 19.59 -6.63
CA GLN A 138 17.88 18.79 -7.84
C GLN A 138 19.23 18.44 -8.48
N GLU A 139 20.22 19.33 -8.40
CA GLU A 139 21.51 19.14 -9.02
C GLU A 139 22.29 18.01 -8.33
N ASP A 140 22.36 18.04 -6.99
CA ASP A 140 22.96 16.97 -6.19
C ASP A 140 22.29 15.62 -6.45
N TRP A 141 20.94 15.59 -6.51
CA TRP A 141 20.18 14.39 -6.81
C TRP A 141 20.45 13.90 -8.25
N PHE A 142 20.42 14.77 -9.25
CA PHE A 142 20.66 14.40 -10.65
C PHE A 142 22.04 13.79 -10.87
N ASN A 143 23.06 14.33 -10.22
CA ASN A 143 24.45 13.87 -10.35
C ASN A 143 24.68 12.45 -9.81
N ILE A 144 23.82 11.96 -8.90
CA ILE A 144 23.93 10.60 -8.34
C ILE A 144 23.19 9.55 -9.19
N LEU A 145 22.30 9.96 -10.09
CA LEU A 145 21.56 9.05 -10.96
C LEU A 145 22.52 8.34 -11.92
N ASN A 146 22.21 7.09 -12.25
CA ASN A 146 22.88 6.43 -13.36
C ASN A 146 22.51 7.09 -14.70
N LYS A 147 23.28 6.77 -15.76
CA LYS A 147 23.09 7.41 -17.07
C LYS A 147 21.70 7.16 -17.68
N GLU A 148 21.11 6.01 -17.44
CA GLU A 148 19.78 5.66 -17.97
C GLU A 148 18.71 6.51 -17.32
N ASP A 149 18.76 6.66 -15.99
CA ASP A 149 17.85 7.49 -15.21
C ASP A 149 18.01 8.98 -15.53
N GLN A 150 19.25 9.47 -15.74
CA GLN A 150 19.51 10.84 -16.19
C GLN A 150 18.87 11.13 -17.56
N ILE A 151 19.01 10.22 -18.50
CA ILE A 151 18.40 10.34 -19.83
C ILE A 151 16.87 10.32 -19.71
N ALA A 152 16.29 9.40 -18.95
CA ALA A 152 14.84 9.30 -18.73
C ALA A 152 14.27 10.58 -18.13
N TYR A 153 14.95 11.16 -17.13
CA TYR A 153 14.57 12.44 -16.53
C TYR A 153 14.55 13.59 -17.53
N LEU A 154 15.61 13.74 -18.33
CA LEU A 154 15.73 14.80 -19.34
C LEU A 154 14.65 14.69 -20.43
N PHE A 155 14.34 13.47 -20.88
CA PHE A 155 13.26 13.20 -21.84
C PHE A 155 11.89 13.65 -21.31
N ASN A 156 11.60 13.37 -20.04
CA ASN A 156 10.34 13.76 -19.42
C ASN A 156 10.20 15.29 -19.27
N MET A 157 11.31 16.01 -19.04
CA MET A 157 11.34 17.48 -18.97
C MET A 157 11.08 18.14 -20.34
N GLU A 158 11.57 17.55 -21.44
CA GLU A 158 11.35 18.07 -22.79
C GLU A 158 9.93 17.82 -23.31
N GLY A 159 9.30 16.71 -22.92
CA GLY A 159 7.92 16.37 -23.30
C GLY A 159 6.84 17.13 -22.52
N SER A 160 7.21 17.92 -21.51
CA SER A 160 6.29 18.71 -20.66
C SER A 160 6.18 20.18 -21.06
N LYS A 161 6.77 20.57 -22.19
CA LYS A 161 6.64 21.90 -22.84
C LYS A 161 5.67 21.79 -24.03
#